data_68a718eeab4b5337984b69091459b4b9
#
_entry.id   68a718eeab4b5337984b69091459b4b9
#
_cell.length_a   1.000
_cell.length_b   1.000
_cell.length_c   1.000
_cell.angle_alpha   90.00
_cell.angle_beta   90.00
_cell.angle_gamma   90.00
#
_symmetry.space_group_name_H-M   'P 1'
#
loop_
_entity.id
_entity.type
_entity.pdbx_description
1 polymer ?
#
loop_
_entity_poly.entity_id
_entity_poly.type
_entity_poly.pdbx_seq_one_letter_code
_entity_poly.pdbx_strand_id
1 'polypeptide(L)'
;RNPTVKSEIQMRGFGGSIPVGFFCYPISQAADITAFKATLVPVGEDQLPMLEQTKEIVRSFNRIYNTDALVEPDIMLPDNDICRRLPGTDGKAKMSKSLGNCIYLSDDEKTVQQKIMNMYTDPTHIKISDPGHLEGNTVFTYLDAFSKPEDFAKYLPEYKNLDELKEHYTRGGLGDVKIKRFLNSIVQAELEPIRARRREYEKDIAAVYDILKAGSDKAREVA
;
A
#
# COMPACT_ATOMS: atom_id res chain seq x y z
N ARG A 1 21.61 -8.77 11.21
CA ARG A 1 21.52 -9.78 10.12
C ARG A 1 20.30 -9.59 9.20
N ASN A 2 19.43 -8.62 9.47
CA ASN A 2 18.19 -8.42 8.73
C ASN A 2 18.47 -8.05 7.27
N PRO A 3 17.97 -8.81 6.28
CA PRO A 3 18.24 -8.57 4.86
C PRO A 3 17.60 -7.28 4.34
N THR A 4 16.41 -6.91 4.82
CA THR A 4 15.73 -5.67 4.42
C THR A 4 16.54 -4.45 4.80
N VAL A 5 17.06 -4.40 6.04
CA VAL A 5 17.91 -3.29 6.51
C VAL A 5 19.18 -3.16 5.66
N LYS A 6 19.79 -4.29 5.29
CA LYS A 6 20.99 -4.28 4.43
C LYS A 6 20.69 -3.74 3.04
N SER A 7 19.61 -4.19 2.42
CA SER A 7 19.18 -3.70 1.10
C SER A 7 18.86 -2.20 1.14
N GLU A 8 18.18 -1.73 2.17
CA GLU A 8 17.86 -0.32 2.33
C GLU A 8 19.10 0.56 2.57
N ILE A 9 20.09 0.07 3.33
CA ILE A 9 21.39 0.77 3.51
C ILE A 9 22.05 0.99 2.15
N GLN A 10 22.06 -0.03 1.30
CA GLN A 10 22.64 0.06 -0.04
C GLN A 10 21.84 1.02 -0.94
N MET A 11 20.52 0.89 -0.97
CA MET A 11 19.65 1.73 -1.81
C MET A 11 19.69 3.21 -1.41
N ARG A 12 19.85 3.50 -0.11
CA ARG A 12 19.91 4.87 0.41
C ARG A 12 21.32 5.48 0.33
N GLY A 13 22.33 4.70 -0.03
CA GLY A 13 23.71 5.17 -0.17
C GLY A 13 24.34 5.66 1.13
N PHE A 14 24.01 5.07 2.28
CA PHE A 14 24.50 5.51 3.60
C PHE A 14 26.01 5.32 3.81
N GLY A 15 26.78 4.85 2.83
CA GLY A 15 28.23 4.77 2.89
C GLY A 15 28.79 4.30 4.24
N GLY A 16 29.73 5.07 4.81
CA GLY A 16 30.36 4.76 6.09
C GLY A 16 29.61 5.29 7.33
N SER A 17 28.48 5.99 7.19
CA SER A 17 27.71 6.56 8.30
C SER A 17 26.24 6.20 8.17
N ILE A 18 25.76 5.35 9.08
CA ILE A 18 24.36 4.95 9.14
C ILE A 18 23.70 5.70 10.30
N PRO A 19 22.57 6.43 10.07
CA PRO A 19 21.83 7.07 11.15
C PRO A 19 21.37 6.04 12.19
N VAL A 20 21.59 6.35 13.49
CA VAL A 20 21.24 5.44 14.60
C VAL A 20 19.77 5.05 14.58
N GLY A 21 18.88 6.02 14.34
CA GLY A 21 17.44 5.75 14.23
C GLY A 21 17.10 4.75 13.11
N PHE A 22 17.80 4.82 11.98
CA PHE A 22 17.65 3.85 10.91
C PHE A 22 18.16 2.46 11.31
N PHE A 23 19.27 2.40 12.04
CA PHE A 23 19.83 1.14 12.52
C PHE A 23 18.94 0.46 13.57
N CYS A 24 18.30 1.26 14.43
CA CYS A 24 17.52 0.77 15.57
C CYS A 24 16.04 0.54 15.27
N TYR A 25 15.47 1.04 14.17
CA TYR A 25 14.03 0.95 13.92
C TYR A 25 13.46 -0.50 13.92
N PRO A 26 14.20 -1.56 13.51
CA PRO A 26 13.66 -2.92 13.56
C PRO A 26 13.38 -3.39 14.99
N ILE A 27 14.17 -2.92 15.96
CA ILE A 27 13.94 -3.23 17.39
C ILE A 27 12.76 -2.42 17.92
N SER A 28 12.62 -1.16 17.53
CA SER A 28 11.44 -0.36 17.86
C SER A 28 10.16 -0.99 17.31
N GLN A 29 10.17 -1.45 16.07
CA GLN A 29 9.04 -2.15 15.46
C GLN A 29 8.70 -3.44 16.21
N ALA A 30 9.69 -4.22 16.61
CA ALA A 30 9.46 -5.41 17.44
C ALA A 30 8.85 -5.05 18.80
N ALA A 31 9.30 -3.96 19.42
CA ALA A 31 8.72 -3.47 20.67
C ALA A 31 7.26 -3.04 20.50
N ASP A 32 6.91 -2.32 19.43
CA ASP A 32 5.53 -1.90 19.14
C ASP A 32 4.59 -3.12 19.00
N ILE A 33 5.06 -4.19 18.37
CA ILE A 33 4.28 -5.44 18.19
C ILE A 33 4.11 -6.17 19.52
N THR A 34 5.20 -6.33 20.27
CA THR A 34 5.21 -7.16 21.48
C THR A 34 4.60 -6.49 22.70
N ALA A 35 4.67 -5.15 22.80
CA ALA A 35 4.07 -4.37 23.90
C ALA A 35 2.56 -4.61 24.01
N PHE A 36 1.89 -4.78 22.87
CA PHE A 36 0.44 -5.03 22.82
C PHE A 36 0.09 -6.52 22.69
N LYS A 37 1.07 -7.44 22.82
CA LYS A 37 0.87 -8.88 22.68
C LYS A 37 0.11 -9.23 21.39
N ALA A 38 0.46 -8.56 20.28
CA ALA A 38 -0.18 -8.79 19.01
C ALA A 38 -0.04 -10.26 18.59
N THR A 39 -1.16 -10.92 18.31
CA THR A 39 -1.20 -12.33 17.88
C THR A 39 -1.20 -12.45 16.36
N LEU A 40 -1.62 -11.40 15.63
CA LEU A 40 -1.67 -11.37 14.16
C LEU A 40 -1.28 -9.98 13.67
N VAL A 41 -0.33 -9.93 12.72
CA VAL A 41 0.14 -8.66 12.13
C VAL A 41 -0.05 -8.70 10.61
N PRO A 42 -1.00 -7.92 10.05
CA PRO A 42 -1.14 -7.75 8.61
C PRO A 42 0.02 -6.91 8.06
N VAL A 43 0.75 -7.43 7.09
CA VAL A 43 1.93 -6.76 6.51
C VAL A 43 2.08 -7.03 5.01
N GLY A 44 2.81 -6.15 4.33
CA GLY A 44 3.35 -6.45 3.01
C GLY A 44 4.53 -7.42 3.08
N GLU A 45 4.86 -8.06 1.97
CA GLU A 45 5.93 -9.06 1.88
C GLU A 45 7.31 -8.50 2.30
N ASP A 46 7.55 -7.21 2.08
CA ASP A 46 8.78 -6.52 2.47
C ASP A 46 9.00 -6.46 4.00
N GLN A 47 7.95 -6.70 4.79
CA GLN A 47 8.01 -6.71 6.26
C GLN A 47 8.26 -8.10 6.86
N LEU A 48 8.25 -9.17 6.06
CA LEU A 48 8.50 -10.53 6.56
C LEU A 48 9.77 -10.65 7.39
N PRO A 49 10.94 -10.11 6.97
CA PRO A 49 12.16 -10.20 7.76
C PRO A 49 12.08 -9.47 9.11
N MET A 50 11.22 -8.44 9.23
CA MET A 50 11.00 -7.73 10.50
C MET A 50 10.17 -8.57 11.46
N LEU A 51 9.15 -9.26 10.96
CA LEU A 51 8.30 -10.14 11.77
C LEU A 51 9.07 -11.38 12.22
N GLU A 52 9.89 -11.98 11.35
CA GLU A 52 10.77 -13.10 11.75
C GLU A 52 11.78 -12.67 12.82
N GLN A 53 12.37 -11.48 12.70
CA GLN A 53 13.23 -10.92 13.75
C GLN A 53 12.45 -10.71 15.05
N THR A 54 11.20 -10.26 14.99
CA THR A 54 10.34 -10.11 16.17
C THR A 54 10.12 -11.46 16.86
N LYS A 55 9.81 -12.52 16.12
CA LYS A 55 9.67 -13.88 16.66
C LYS A 55 10.96 -14.38 17.34
N GLU A 56 12.13 -14.13 16.72
CA GLU A 56 13.42 -14.46 17.33
C GLU A 56 13.64 -13.72 18.65
N ILE A 57 13.27 -12.44 18.73
CA ILE A 57 13.34 -11.64 19.96
C ILE A 57 12.42 -12.24 21.04
N VAL A 58 11.18 -12.55 20.70
CA VAL A 58 10.19 -13.15 21.63
C VAL A 58 10.74 -14.46 22.21
N ARG A 59 11.17 -15.39 21.34
CA ARG A 59 11.74 -16.68 21.76
C ARG A 59 12.95 -16.50 22.67
N SER A 60 13.85 -15.60 22.31
CA SER A 60 15.06 -15.33 23.09
C SER A 60 14.75 -14.71 24.45
N PHE A 61 13.85 -13.74 24.49
CA PHE A 61 13.42 -13.09 25.73
C PHE A 61 12.76 -14.11 26.68
N ASN A 62 11.75 -14.83 26.20
CA ASN A 62 11.02 -15.79 27.00
C ASN A 62 11.95 -16.89 27.55
N ARG A 63 12.90 -17.36 26.76
CA ARG A 63 13.90 -18.35 27.18
C ARG A 63 14.85 -17.77 28.25
N ILE A 64 15.40 -16.58 28.06
CA ILE A 64 16.38 -15.98 28.98
C ILE A 64 15.75 -15.69 30.33
N TYR A 65 14.55 -15.16 30.34
CA TYR A 65 13.85 -14.79 31.55
C TYR A 65 12.92 -15.87 32.11
N ASN A 66 12.91 -17.07 31.47
CA ASN A 66 12.05 -18.19 31.81
C ASN A 66 10.59 -17.78 32.03
N THR A 67 10.01 -17.14 31.01
CA THR A 67 8.67 -16.54 31.04
C THR A 67 7.97 -16.77 29.68
N ASP A 68 6.67 -16.57 29.67
CA ASP A 68 5.80 -16.51 28.48
C ASP A 68 5.18 -15.10 28.28
N ALA A 69 5.82 -14.09 28.85
CA ALA A 69 5.31 -12.72 28.86
C ALA A 69 5.13 -12.12 27.46
N LEU A 70 5.99 -12.48 26.50
CA LEU A 70 5.86 -12.04 25.11
C LEU A 70 5.22 -13.12 24.24
N VAL A 71 4.39 -12.70 23.27
CA VAL A 71 3.65 -13.58 22.35
C VAL A 71 4.27 -13.49 20.96
N GLU A 72 4.47 -14.63 20.29
CA GLU A 72 4.89 -14.65 18.89
C GLU A 72 3.71 -14.25 18.00
N PRO A 73 3.86 -13.23 17.13
CA PRO A 73 2.81 -12.86 16.22
C PRO A 73 2.75 -13.79 15.01
N ASP A 74 1.54 -14.11 14.54
CA ASP A 74 1.33 -14.63 13.21
C ASP A 74 1.38 -13.52 12.16
N ILE A 75 1.68 -13.91 10.93
CA ILE A 75 1.84 -12.98 9.80
C ILE A 75 0.66 -13.16 8.85
N MET A 76 -0.01 -12.08 8.49
CA MET A 76 -1.03 -12.05 7.46
C MET A 76 -0.55 -11.27 6.26
N LEU A 77 -0.39 -11.93 5.13
CA LEU A 77 -0.12 -11.30 3.84
C LEU A 77 -1.43 -11.06 3.07
N PRO A 78 -1.46 -10.08 2.16
CA PRO A 78 -2.58 -9.94 1.23
C PRO A 78 -2.78 -11.20 0.39
N ASP A 79 -4.04 -11.60 0.20
CA ASP A 79 -4.39 -12.77 -0.64
C ASP A 79 -4.10 -12.52 -2.13
N ASN A 80 -4.18 -11.26 -2.56
CA ASN A 80 -3.87 -10.85 -3.92
C ASN A 80 -2.38 -10.50 -4.06
N ASP A 81 -1.66 -11.23 -4.91
CA ASP A 81 -0.23 -11.02 -5.15
C ASP A 81 0.09 -9.61 -5.66
N ILE A 82 -0.80 -9.00 -6.43
CA ILE A 82 -0.65 -7.63 -6.93
C ILE A 82 -0.67 -6.62 -5.80
N CYS A 83 -1.56 -6.83 -4.80
CA CYS A 83 -1.65 -5.98 -3.62
C CYS A 83 -0.45 -6.11 -2.68
N ARG A 84 0.35 -7.19 -2.79
CA ARG A 84 1.58 -7.36 -1.97
C ARG A 84 2.61 -6.29 -2.29
N ARG A 85 2.69 -5.82 -3.54
CA ARG A 85 3.66 -4.80 -3.97
C ARG A 85 3.12 -3.95 -5.12
N LEU A 86 2.23 -3.02 -4.81
CA LEU A 86 1.68 -2.11 -5.81
C LEU A 86 2.76 -1.14 -6.33
N PRO A 87 2.93 -1.00 -7.65
CA PRO A 87 3.87 -0.04 -8.24
C PRO A 87 3.42 1.40 -8.01
N GLY A 88 4.35 2.35 -8.06
CA GLY A 88 4.00 3.77 -8.12
C GLY A 88 3.28 4.14 -9.42
N THR A 89 2.64 5.30 -9.44
CA THR A 89 1.92 5.81 -10.63
C THR A 89 2.81 6.01 -11.84
N ASP A 90 4.13 6.09 -11.64
CA ASP A 90 5.15 6.20 -12.68
C ASP A 90 5.51 4.86 -13.36
N GLY A 91 5.03 3.74 -12.85
CA GLY A 91 5.31 2.39 -13.36
C GLY A 91 6.75 1.91 -13.22
N LYS A 92 7.63 2.70 -12.61
CA LYS A 92 9.08 2.42 -12.58
C LYS A 92 9.58 1.89 -11.25
N ALA A 93 8.98 2.34 -10.16
CA ALA A 93 9.44 2.06 -8.81
C ALA A 93 8.30 1.69 -7.88
N LYS A 94 8.65 1.11 -6.72
CA LYS A 94 7.71 0.93 -5.62
C LYS A 94 7.09 2.28 -5.26
N MET A 95 5.79 2.28 -4.96
CA MET A 95 5.09 3.43 -4.43
C MET A 95 5.82 4.02 -3.22
N SER A 96 6.17 5.31 -3.26
CA SER A 96 6.91 5.98 -2.20
C SER A 96 6.54 7.44 -2.09
N LYS A 97 6.36 7.91 -0.85
CA LYS A 97 6.11 9.33 -0.56
C LYS A 97 7.25 10.23 -1.05
N SER A 98 8.49 9.80 -0.88
CA SER A 98 9.68 10.56 -1.28
C SER A 98 9.84 10.70 -2.79
N LEU A 99 9.26 9.79 -3.57
CA LEU A 99 9.27 9.85 -5.04
C LEU A 99 8.06 10.60 -5.62
N GLY A 100 7.05 10.93 -4.79
CA GLY A 100 5.85 11.61 -5.26
C GLY A 100 4.96 10.78 -6.19
N ASN A 101 5.19 9.47 -6.29
CA ASN A 101 4.50 8.55 -7.19
C ASN A 101 3.36 7.77 -6.51
N CYS A 102 2.75 8.36 -5.47
CA CYS A 102 1.63 7.76 -4.75
C CYS A 102 0.35 8.57 -4.87
N ILE A 103 -0.80 7.87 -4.78
CA ILE A 103 -2.10 8.47 -4.50
C ILE A 103 -2.28 8.42 -2.98
N TYR A 104 -2.48 9.60 -2.36
CA TYR A 104 -2.71 9.70 -0.93
C TYR A 104 -4.20 9.57 -0.60
N LEU A 105 -4.53 9.00 0.54
CA LEU A 105 -5.92 8.97 1.04
C LEU A 105 -6.49 10.38 1.28
N SER A 106 -5.61 11.36 1.45
CA SER A 106 -5.94 12.77 1.64
C SER A 106 -6.02 13.58 0.33
N ASP A 107 -5.65 13.00 -0.81
CA ASP A 107 -5.75 13.70 -2.09
C ASP A 107 -7.21 14.03 -2.40
N ASP A 108 -7.44 15.23 -2.89
CA ASP A 108 -8.75 15.63 -3.39
C ASP A 108 -9.08 14.94 -4.73
N GLU A 109 -10.34 15.02 -5.12
CA GLU A 109 -10.84 14.38 -6.33
C GLU A 109 -10.04 14.79 -7.59
N LYS A 110 -9.73 16.08 -7.72
CA LYS A 110 -8.97 16.62 -8.85
C LYS A 110 -7.53 16.11 -8.88
N THR A 111 -6.88 16.07 -7.73
CA THR A 111 -5.52 15.56 -7.59
C THR A 111 -5.44 14.07 -7.92
N VAL A 112 -6.38 13.26 -7.43
CA VAL A 112 -6.48 11.83 -7.77
C VAL A 112 -6.67 11.65 -9.27
N GLN A 113 -7.60 12.39 -9.87
CA GLN A 113 -7.85 12.36 -11.32
C GLN A 113 -6.59 12.69 -12.12
N GLN A 114 -5.87 13.75 -11.75
CA GLN A 114 -4.62 14.13 -12.43
C GLN A 114 -3.56 13.03 -12.32
N LYS A 115 -3.37 12.45 -11.13
CA LYS A 115 -2.42 11.36 -10.92
C LYS A 115 -2.76 10.15 -11.77
N ILE A 116 -4.03 9.74 -11.84
CA ILE A 116 -4.47 8.61 -12.66
C ILE A 116 -4.32 8.91 -14.15
N MET A 117 -4.71 10.09 -14.61
CA MET A 117 -4.55 10.48 -16.01
C MET A 117 -3.08 10.53 -16.45
N ASN A 118 -2.16 10.81 -15.52
CA ASN A 118 -0.71 10.84 -15.76
C ASN A 118 -0.03 9.49 -15.49
N MET A 119 -0.77 8.44 -15.09
CA MET A 119 -0.18 7.11 -14.90
C MET A 119 0.51 6.61 -16.15
N TYR A 120 1.63 5.92 -15.92
CA TYR A 120 2.35 5.24 -16.97
C TYR A 120 1.49 4.12 -17.59
N THR A 121 1.48 4.08 -18.91
CA THR A 121 0.85 3.05 -19.73
C THR A 121 1.86 2.47 -20.71
N ASP A 122 1.40 1.86 -21.78
CA ASP A 122 2.27 1.34 -22.85
C ASP A 122 2.78 2.47 -23.76
N PRO A 123 4.07 2.77 -23.81
CA PRO A 123 4.61 3.82 -24.66
C PRO A 123 4.53 3.52 -26.16
N THR A 124 4.27 2.26 -26.54
CA THR A 124 4.10 1.86 -27.94
C THR A 124 2.68 1.99 -28.44
N HIS A 125 1.70 2.12 -27.52
CA HIS A 125 0.28 2.33 -27.85
C HIS A 125 0.01 3.81 -28.16
N ILE A 126 0.40 4.24 -29.37
CA ILE A 126 0.32 5.67 -29.79
C ILE A 126 -1.06 6.00 -30.36
N LYS A 127 -1.61 5.09 -31.17
CA LYS A 127 -2.94 5.24 -31.77
C LYS A 127 -3.92 4.28 -31.10
N ILE A 128 -5.18 4.66 -31.05
CA ILE A 128 -6.23 3.79 -30.51
C ILE A 128 -6.29 2.42 -31.23
N SER A 129 -5.96 2.41 -32.54
CA SER A 129 -5.93 1.18 -33.35
C SER A 129 -4.76 0.25 -33.04
N ASP A 130 -3.73 0.75 -32.37
CA ASP A 130 -2.54 -0.04 -32.10
C ASP A 130 -2.85 -1.10 -31.03
N PRO A 131 -2.29 -2.32 -31.14
CA PRO A 131 -2.31 -3.29 -30.06
C PRO A 131 -1.59 -2.75 -28.83
N GLY A 132 -2.19 -2.88 -27.66
CA GLY A 132 -1.57 -2.45 -26.41
C GLY A 132 -0.93 -3.63 -25.65
N HIS A 133 0.03 -3.33 -24.79
CA HIS A 133 0.68 -4.30 -23.91
C HIS A 133 0.26 -4.12 -22.46
N LEU A 134 0.01 -5.24 -21.78
CA LEU A 134 -0.41 -5.25 -20.37
C LEU A 134 0.79 -5.25 -19.42
N GLU A 135 1.90 -5.88 -19.84
CA GLU A 135 3.11 -5.96 -19.03
C GLU A 135 3.69 -4.57 -18.76
N GLY A 136 3.92 -4.26 -17.49
CA GLY A 136 4.39 -2.94 -17.06
C GLY A 136 3.35 -1.81 -17.15
N ASN A 137 2.15 -2.08 -17.63
CA ASN A 137 1.07 -1.09 -17.70
C ASN A 137 0.45 -0.88 -16.32
N THR A 138 0.82 0.23 -15.68
CA THR A 138 0.41 0.56 -14.31
C THR A 138 -1.10 0.63 -14.14
N VAL A 139 -1.84 1.11 -15.16
CA VAL A 139 -3.30 1.24 -15.08
C VAL A 139 -3.95 -0.14 -14.97
N PHE A 140 -3.50 -1.12 -15.75
CA PHE A 140 -4.03 -2.48 -15.63
C PHE A 140 -3.63 -3.14 -14.32
N THR A 141 -2.42 -2.90 -13.82
CA THR A 141 -2.01 -3.38 -12.49
C THR A 141 -2.94 -2.87 -11.38
N TYR A 142 -3.34 -1.59 -11.46
CA TYR A 142 -4.29 -1.01 -10.50
C TYR A 142 -5.72 -1.54 -10.72
N LEU A 143 -6.14 -1.79 -11.96
CA LEU A 143 -7.42 -2.43 -12.23
C LEU A 143 -7.46 -3.86 -11.69
N ASP A 144 -6.39 -4.63 -11.83
CA ASP A 144 -6.26 -5.97 -11.24
C ASP A 144 -6.36 -5.95 -9.70
N ALA A 145 -5.86 -4.88 -9.07
CA ALA A 145 -5.89 -4.72 -7.62
C ALA A 145 -7.25 -4.27 -7.08
N PHE A 146 -7.95 -3.38 -7.80
CA PHE A 146 -9.09 -2.64 -7.24
C PHE A 146 -10.43 -2.89 -7.94
N SER A 147 -10.46 -3.34 -9.21
CA SER A 147 -11.73 -3.52 -9.90
C SER A 147 -12.50 -4.75 -9.40
N LYS A 148 -13.80 -4.59 -9.31
CA LYS A 148 -14.77 -5.62 -8.95
C LYS A 148 -15.76 -5.81 -10.09
N PRO A 149 -16.45 -6.98 -10.21
CA PRO A 149 -17.45 -7.19 -11.26
C PRO A 149 -18.54 -6.12 -11.32
N GLU A 150 -18.92 -5.56 -10.15
CA GLU A 150 -19.95 -4.52 -10.04
C GLU A 150 -19.52 -3.20 -10.69
N ASP A 151 -18.23 -2.91 -10.72
CA ASP A 151 -17.69 -1.68 -11.28
C ASP A 151 -17.90 -1.61 -12.79
N PHE A 152 -17.83 -2.77 -13.47
CA PHE A 152 -18.10 -2.84 -14.91
C PHE A 152 -19.55 -2.48 -15.21
N ALA A 153 -20.51 -3.09 -14.51
CA ALA A 153 -21.92 -2.76 -14.70
C ALA A 153 -22.22 -1.26 -14.44
N LYS A 154 -21.50 -0.65 -13.52
CA LYS A 154 -21.72 0.74 -13.09
C LYS A 154 -21.01 1.77 -13.96
N TYR A 155 -19.76 1.54 -14.33
CA TYR A 155 -18.92 2.55 -14.94
C TYR A 155 -18.46 2.23 -16.36
N LEU A 156 -18.55 0.96 -16.79
CA LEU A 156 -18.07 0.51 -18.10
C LEU A 156 -18.91 -0.67 -18.63
N PRO A 157 -20.26 -0.48 -18.78
CA PRO A 157 -21.21 -1.57 -19.03
C PRO A 157 -21.04 -2.29 -20.37
N GLU A 158 -20.23 -1.81 -21.28
CA GLU A 158 -19.87 -2.48 -22.53
C GLU A 158 -18.91 -3.66 -22.37
N TYR A 159 -18.35 -3.86 -21.17
CA TYR A 159 -17.51 -5.03 -20.81
C TYR A 159 -18.09 -5.74 -19.60
N LYS A 160 -18.03 -7.07 -19.60
CA LYS A 160 -18.53 -7.88 -18.48
C LYS A 160 -17.52 -7.98 -17.33
N ASN A 161 -16.24 -7.93 -17.66
CA ASN A 161 -15.15 -8.11 -16.70
C ASN A 161 -13.83 -7.52 -17.21
N LEU A 162 -12.80 -7.61 -16.39
CA LEU A 162 -11.47 -7.09 -16.68
C LEU A 162 -10.78 -7.85 -17.84
N ASP A 163 -11.06 -9.15 -17.99
CA ASP A 163 -10.43 -9.95 -19.04
C ASP A 163 -10.91 -9.50 -20.44
N GLU A 164 -12.22 -9.26 -20.62
CA GLU A 164 -12.72 -8.67 -21.87
C GLU A 164 -12.10 -7.31 -22.19
N LEU A 165 -11.89 -6.47 -21.15
CA LEU A 165 -11.25 -5.16 -21.31
C LEU A 165 -9.78 -5.32 -21.73
N LYS A 166 -9.04 -6.25 -21.11
CA LYS A 166 -7.66 -6.59 -21.45
C LYS A 166 -7.53 -7.14 -22.87
N GLU A 167 -8.42 -8.06 -23.26
CA GLU A 167 -8.46 -8.61 -24.61
C GLU A 167 -8.69 -7.53 -25.67
N HIS A 168 -9.61 -6.60 -25.41
CA HIS A 168 -9.85 -5.49 -26.32
C HIS A 168 -8.64 -4.57 -26.42
N TYR A 169 -7.98 -4.25 -25.30
CA TYR A 169 -6.80 -3.40 -25.29
C TYR A 169 -5.63 -4.04 -26.08
N THR A 170 -5.39 -5.33 -25.88
CA THR A 170 -4.32 -6.07 -26.58
C THR A 170 -4.58 -6.27 -28.06
N ARG A 171 -5.84 -6.34 -28.47
CA ARG A 171 -6.24 -6.43 -29.88
C ARG A 171 -6.13 -5.09 -30.61
N GLY A 172 -6.13 -3.97 -29.90
CA GLY A 172 -6.26 -2.62 -30.45
C GLY A 172 -7.72 -2.18 -30.59
N GLY A 173 -7.93 -0.89 -30.65
CA GLY A 173 -9.26 -0.25 -30.71
C GLY A 173 -9.72 0.37 -29.38
N LEU A 174 -8.93 0.29 -28.32
CA LEU A 174 -9.24 0.83 -27.00
C LEU A 174 -8.12 1.79 -26.51
N GLY A 175 -8.43 3.07 -26.40
CA GLY A 175 -7.46 4.09 -25.99
C GLY A 175 -7.24 4.16 -24.47
N ASP A 176 -6.03 4.55 -24.07
CA ASP A 176 -5.59 4.69 -22.66
C ASP A 176 -6.48 5.60 -21.83
N VAL A 177 -6.99 6.67 -22.40
CA VAL A 177 -7.86 7.62 -21.70
C VAL A 177 -9.12 6.94 -21.16
N LYS A 178 -9.67 5.98 -21.89
CA LYS A 178 -10.88 5.27 -21.47
C LYS A 178 -10.61 4.37 -20.26
N ILE A 179 -9.53 3.60 -20.30
CA ILE A 179 -9.15 2.73 -19.17
C ILE A 179 -8.77 3.55 -17.94
N LYS A 180 -8.07 4.70 -18.12
CA LYS A 180 -7.74 5.62 -17.03
C LYS A 180 -8.99 6.25 -16.40
N ARG A 181 -9.99 6.62 -17.20
CA ARG A 181 -11.27 7.12 -16.67
C ARG A 181 -12.03 6.06 -15.88
N PHE A 182 -12.02 4.81 -16.35
CA PHE A 182 -12.61 3.69 -15.63
C PHE A 182 -11.91 3.49 -14.28
N LEU A 183 -10.58 3.39 -14.26
CA LEU A 183 -9.82 3.32 -13.02
C LEU A 183 -10.11 4.51 -12.08
N ASN A 184 -10.18 5.73 -12.62
CA ASN A 184 -10.50 6.90 -11.82
C ASN A 184 -11.87 6.77 -11.14
N SER A 185 -12.89 6.27 -11.84
CA SER A 185 -14.22 6.09 -11.24
C SER A 185 -14.19 5.12 -10.06
N ILE A 186 -13.44 4.02 -10.17
CA ILE A 186 -13.27 3.03 -9.10
C ILE A 186 -12.55 3.67 -7.91
N VAL A 187 -11.37 4.28 -8.15
CA VAL A 187 -10.56 4.87 -7.08
C VAL A 187 -11.29 6.01 -6.37
N GLN A 188 -12.04 6.85 -7.11
CA GLN A 188 -12.85 7.90 -6.49
C GLN A 188 -13.94 7.34 -5.60
N ALA A 189 -14.61 6.27 -6.00
CA ALA A 189 -15.64 5.62 -5.20
C ALA A 189 -15.09 5.03 -3.89
N GLU A 190 -13.89 4.45 -3.94
CA GLU A 190 -13.22 3.92 -2.73
C GLU A 190 -12.71 5.04 -1.81
N LEU A 191 -12.23 6.16 -2.35
CA LEU A 191 -11.66 7.26 -1.57
C LEU A 191 -12.72 8.22 -0.99
N GLU A 192 -13.87 8.37 -1.63
CA GLU A 192 -14.87 9.36 -1.18
C GLU A 192 -15.40 9.13 0.24
N PRO A 193 -15.72 7.90 0.69
CA PRO A 193 -16.10 7.68 2.08
C PRO A 193 -14.98 8.05 3.07
N ILE A 194 -13.72 7.85 2.70
CA ILE A 194 -12.56 8.20 3.52
C ILE A 194 -12.43 9.72 3.62
N ARG A 195 -12.53 10.42 2.49
CA ARG A 195 -12.50 11.89 2.43
C ARG A 195 -13.66 12.52 3.21
N ALA A 196 -14.86 11.94 3.10
CA ALA A 196 -16.03 12.42 3.83
C ALA A 196 -15.81 12.34 5.34
N ARG A 197 -15.31 11.19 5.85
CA ARG A 197 -15.00 11.04 7.28
C ARG A 197 -13.88 12.01 7.72
N ARG A 198 -12.86 12.19 6.89
CA ARG A 198 -11.80 13.15 7.18
C ARG A 198 -12.34 14.57 7.34
N ARG A 199 -13.21 15.02 6.42
CA ARG A 199 -13.85 16.34 6.51
C ARG A 199 -14.68 16.52 7.79
N GLU A 200 -15.30 15.44 8.30
CA GLU A 200 -16.03 15.51 9.58
C GLU A 200 -15.05 15.71 10.76
N TYR A 201 -13.96 14.95 10.80
CA TYR A 201 -12.97 15.10 11.87
C TYR A 201 -12.24 16.46 11.80
N GLU A 202 -12.02 17.02 10.61
CA GLU A 202 -11.38 18.32 10.43
C GLU A 202 -12.22 19.49 11.00
N LYS A 203 -13.54 19.30 11.23
CA LYS A 203 -14.39 20.32 11.84
C LYS A 203 -14.11 20.55 13.33
N ASP A 204 -13.60 19.54 14.03
CA ASP A 204 -13.28 19.59 15.46
C ASP A 204 -11.96 18.89 15.75
N ILE A 205 -10.87 19.64 15.57
CA ILE A 205 -9.52 19.15 15.84
C ILE A 205 -9.29 18.87 17.33
N ALA A 206 -9.97 19.60 18.23
CA ALA A 206 -9.88 19.35 19.67
C ALA A 206 -10.40 17.95 20.02
N ALA A 207 -11.56 17.56 19.47
CA ALA A 207 -12.10 16.22 19.64
C ALA A 207 -11.17 15.14 19.10
N VAL A 208 -10.44 15.40 17.99
CA VAL A 208 -9.43 14.46 17.47
C VAL A 208 -8.28 14.26 18.46
N TYR A 209 -7.80 15.32 19.10
CA TYR A 209 -6.79 15.22 20.16
C TYR A 209 -7.30 14.46 21.39
N ASP A 210 -8.55 14.65 21.77
CA ASP A 210 -9.16 13.91 22.88
C ASP A 210 -9.24 12.40 22.58
N ILE A 211 -9.59 12.02 21.35
CA ILE A 211 -9.56 10.62 20.89
C ILE A 211 -8.15 10.04 21.01
N LEU A 212 -7.12 10.77 20.53
CA LEU A 212 -5.74 10.33 20.59
C LEU A 212 -5.26 10.18 22.05
N LYS A 213 -5.61 11.12 22.91
CA LYS A 213 -5.26 11.07 24.33
C LYS A 213 -5.89 9.88 25.02
N ALA A 214 -7.21 9.69 24.86
CA ALA A 214 -7.92 8.54 25.44
C ALA A 214 -7.37 7.20 24.91
N GLY A 215 -7.02 7.12 23.64
CA GLY A 215 -6.36 5.95 23.05
C GLY A 215 -4.99 5.69 23.64
N SER A 216 -4.19 6.74 23.85
CA SER A 216 -2.87 6.65 24.48
C SER A 216 -2.94 6.19 25.94
N ASP A 217 -3.95 6.65 26.68
CA ASP A 217 -4.16 6.23 28.08
C ASP A 217 -4.50 4.72 28.14
N LYS A 218 -5.41 4.24 27.29
CA LYS A 218 -5.67 2.80 27.16
C LYS A 218 -4.46 2.00 26.76
N ALA A 219 -3.64 2.51 25.84
CA ALA A 219 -2.43 1.84 25.40
C ALA A 219 -1.42 1.68 26.55
N ARG A 220 -1.29 2.70 27.43
CA ARG A 220 -0.40 2.64 28.62
C ARG A 220 -0.84 1.62 29.66
N GLU A 221 -2.15 1.30 29.73
CA GLU A 221 -2.64 0.27 30.65
C GLU A 221 -2.25 -1.15 30.21
N VAL A 222 -2.00 -1.35 28.92
CA VAL A 222 -1.66 -2.65 28.32
C VAL A 222 -0.15 -2.85 28.20
N ALA A 223 0.59 -1.79 27.83
CA ALA A 223 2.03 -1.82 27.64
C ALA A 223 2.77 -1.57 28.96
#